data_f9d230925fcdd47408fa5ce728f30578
#
_entry.id   f9d230925fcdd47408fa5ce728f30578
#
_cell.length_a   1.000
_cell.length_b   1.000
_cell.length_c   1.000
_cell.angle_alpha   90.00
_cell.angle_beta   90.00
_cell.angle_gamma   90.00
#
_symmetry.space_group_name_H-M   'P 1'
#
loop_
_entity.id
_entity.type
_entity.pdbx_description
1 polymer ?
#
loop_
_entity_poly.entity_id
_entity_poly.type
_entity_poly.pdbx_seq_one_letter_code
_entity_poly.pdbx_strand_id
1 'polypeptide(L)'
;MRTYRTFPLSLLLLWAMCVAPIGLHNAALAQTPKRETSTPYKGDLSIFDSPGREQRLHIDRVMDILGLAPGKNVADIGAGSGWFTVRAAQRVAPSGTVYAVDINPDAIPYIEQRAKKQSLGNVKTILSTPDDPKLPKDSVDAVLLLKTYHEVADPVALLEHLRPALRPGARMGVIDRNGEAANHGIAQKIVVEEAARAGYQLVDTYDFVKDDGMDYFLVFTVK
;
A
#
# COMPACT_ATOMS: atom_id res chain seq x y z
N MET A 1 -85.59 -54.04 9.58
CA MET A 1 -85.11 -52.66 9.83
C MET A 1 -83.60 -52.60 9.61
N ARG A 2 -83.13 -52.01 8.51
CA ARG A 2 -81.72 -51.93 8.14
C ARG A 2 -81.26 -50.46 8.37
N THR A 3 -80.34 -50.24 9.28
CA THR A 3 -79.76 -48.94 9.56
C THR A 3 -78.50 -48.76 8.70
N TYR A 4 -78.47 -47.75 7.84
CA TYR A 4 -77.32 -47.38 7.07
C TYR A 4 -76.49 -46.38 7.87
N ARG A 5 -75.21 -46.71 8.10
CA ARG A 5 -74.21 -45.77 8.71
C ARG A 5 -73.53 -45.06 7.57
N THR A 6 -73.61 -43.74 7.59
CA THR A 6 -72.87 -42.84 6.71
C THR A 6 -71.52 -42.57 7.30
N PHE A 7 -70.44 -42.75 6.53
CA PHE A 7 -69.06 -42.34 6.86
C PHE A 7 -68.82 -40.89 6.36
N PRO A 8 -68.16 -40.02 7.13
CA PRO A 8 -67.75 -38.74 6.59
C PRO A 8 -66.45 -38.81 5.76
N LEU A 9 -66.50 -38.16 4.63
CA LEU A 9 -65.41 -37.99 3.67
C LEU A 9 -64.37 -37.04 4.26
N SER A 10 -63.18 -37.53 4.64
CA SER A 10 -62.04 -36.75 5.11
C SER A 10 -61.36 -36.03 3.96
N LEU A 11 -61.44 -34.69 3.93
CA LEU A 11 -60.78 -33.81 2.97
C LEU A 11 -59.28 -33.73 3.31
N LEU A 12 -58.43 -34.39 2.53
CA LEU A 12 -56.96 -34.24 2.61
C LEU A 12 -56.55 -32.98 1.87
N LEU A 13 -56.20 -31.93 2.68
CA LEU A 13 -55.55 -30.73 2.19
C LEU A 13 -54.07 -31.02 1.95
N LEU A 14 -53.69 -31.12 0.67
CA LEU A 14 -52.30 -31.12 0.25
C LEU A 14 -51.73 -29.72 0.38
N TRP A 15 -50.83 -29.52 1.36
CA TRP A 15 -50.00 -28.35 1.44
C TRP A 15 -48.83 -28.48 0.45
N ALA A 16 -48.92 -27.78 -0.67
CA ALA A 16 -47.78 -27.61 -1.59
C ALA A 16 -46.80 -26.59 -0.95
N MET A 17 -45.68 -27.10 -0.40
CA MET A 17 -44.54 -26.24 -0.03
C MET A 17 -43.87 -25.73 -1.31
N CYS A 18 -44.13 -24.48 -1.66
CA CYS A 18 -43.30 -23.73 -2.61
C CYS A 18 -41.92 -23.48 -1.99
N VAL A 19 -40.96 -24.33 -2.33
CA VAL A 19 -39.54 -24.03 -2.07
C VAL A 19 -39.11 -23.05 -3.13
N ALA A 20 -39.05 -21.77 -2.77
CA ALA A 20 -38.43 -20.75 -3.60
C ALA A 20 -36.92 -21.03 -3.69
N PRO A 21 -36.30 -21.00 -4.89
CA PRO A 21 -34.86 -21.15 -5.01
C PRO A 21 -34.20 -19.95 -4.32
N ILE A 22 -33.38 -20.21 -3.30
CA ILE A 22 -32.46 -19.21 -2.73
C ILE A 22 -31.48 -18.88 -3.83
N GLY A 23 -31.72 -17.78 -4.53
CA GLY A 23 -30.78 -17.24 -5.49
C GLY A 23 -29.49 -16.87 -4.75
N LEU A 24 -28.43 -17.65 -4.99
CA LEU A 24 -27.06 -17.26 -4.65
C LEU A 24 -26.77 -15.97 -5.42
N HIS A 25 -26.98 -14.83 -4.77
CA HIS A 25 -26.46 -13.58 -5.26
C HIS A 25 -24.94 -13.67 -5.15
N ASN A 26 -24.29 -14.04 -6.24
CA ASN A 26 -22.87 -13.73 -6.42
C ASN A 26 -22.76 -12.20 -6.38
N ALA A 27 -22.45 -11.66 -5.20
CA ALA A 27 -21.96 -10.31 -5.09
C ALA A 27 -20.62 -10.29 -5.86
N ALA A 28 -20.68 -9.95 -7.15
CA ALA A 28 -19.50 -9.59 -7.90
C ALA A 28 -18.84 -8.47 -7.06
N LEU A 29 -17.65 -8.75 -6.54
CA LEU A 29 -16.83 -7.71 -5.91
C LEU A 29 -16.67 -6.62 -6.95
N ALA A 30 -17.36 -5.51 -6.77
CA ALA A 30 -17.26 -4.35 -7.64
C ALA A 30 -15.79 -3.93 -7.59
N GLN A 31 -15.07 -4.16 -8.69
CA GLN A 31 -13.70 -3.67 -8.81
C GLN A 31 -13.74 -2.16 -8.64
N THR A 32 -12.98 -1.67 -7.68
CA THR A 32 -12.82 -0.23 -7.49
C THR A 32 -12.26 0.34 -8.80
N PRO A 33 -12.88 1.38 -9.39
CA PRO A 33 -12.35 1.96 -10.61
C PRO A 33 -10.91 2.40 -10.37
N LYS A 34 -9.99 2.01 -11.27
CA LYS A 34 -8.61 2.51 -11.22
C LYS A 34 -8.65 4.02 -11.41
N ARG A 35 -7.90 4.73 -10.57
CA ARG A 35 -7.81 6.17 -10.72
C ARG A 35 -6.88 6.54 -11.88
N GLU A 36 -7.11 7.70 -12.48
CA GLU A 36 -6.17 8.28 -13.41
C GLU A 36 -4.89 8.69 -12.68
N THR A 37 -3.75 8.33 -13.25
CA THR A 37 -2.42 8.68 -12.74
C THR A 37 -1.62 9.34 -13.85
N SER A 38 -0.52 9.99 -13.49
CA SER A 38 0.46 10.39 -14.49
C SER A 38 1.14 9.15 -15.11
N THR A 39 1.79 9.35 -16.26
CA THR A 39 2.60 8.28 -16.85
C THR A 39 3.85 8.07 -16.02
N PRO A 40 4.18 6.82 -15.62
CA PRO A 40 5.40 6.55 -14.86
C PRO A 40 6.63 7.13 -15.55
N TYR A 41 7.48 7.81 -14.76
CA TYR A 41 8.66 8.47 -15.27
C TYR A 41 9.68 7.46 -15.82
N LYS A 42 10.15 7.70 -17.07
CA LYS A 42 11.12 6.84 -17.77
C LYS A 42 12.40 7.57 -18.16
N GLY A 43 12.61 8.77 -17.64
CA GLY A 43 13.79 9.58 -17.95
C GLY A 43 14.96 9.36 -16.97
N ASP A 44 15.83 10.36 -16.90
CA ASP A 44 17.00 10.34 -15.99
C ASP A 44 16.54 10.35 -14.53
N LEU A 45 16.79 9.24 -13.83
CA LEU A 45 16.39 9.07 -12.43
C LEU A 45 17.12 10.03 -11.47
N SER A 46 18.22 10.65 -11.90
CA SER A 46 18.95 11.63 -11.06
C SER A 46 18.13 12.88 -10.72
N ILE A 47 17.06 13.16 -11.47
CA ILE A 47 16.11 14.26 -11.14
C ILE A 47 15.52 14.14 -9.73
N PHE A 48 15.43 12.91 -9.20
CA PHE A 48 14.94 12.66 -7.84
C PHE A 48 15.97 12.97 -6.75
N ASP A 49 17.19 13.36 -7.13
CA ASP A 49 18.30 13.67 -6.21
C ASP A 49 18.47 15.17 -5.94
N SER A 50 17.38 15.95 -5.94
CA SER A 50 17.44 17.40 -5.81
C SER A 50 18.23 17.84 -4.56
N PRO A 51 19.13 18.84 -4.67
CA PRO A 51 19.89 19.35 -3.55
C PRO A 51 18.99 19.84 -2.41
N GLY A 52 19.39 19.60 -1.17
CA GLY A 52 18.64 20.03 0.01
C GLY A 52 17.33 19.27 0.29
N ARG A 53 17.01 18.22 -0.49
CA ARG A 53 15.81 17.41 -0.29
C ARG A 53 15.75 16.78 1.11
N GLU A 54 16.92 16.42 1.64
CA GLU A 54 17.05 15.82 2.98
C GLU A 54 16.56 16.77 4.08
N GLN A 55 16.97 18.05 4.01
CA GLN A 55 16.56 19.07 4.97
C GLN A 55 15.09 19.45 4.81
N ARG A 56 14.59 19.61 3.57
CA ARG A 56 13.19 19.96 3.31
C ARG A 56 12.22 18.87 3.76
N LEU A 57 12.60 17.61 3.61
CA LEU A 57 11.80 16.47 4.05
C LEU A 57 12.03 16.11 5.53
N HIS A 58 13.06 16.68 6.18
CA HIS A 58 13.46 16.26 7.52
C HIS A 58 13.59 14.73 7.63
N ILE A 59 14.27 14.12 6.65
CA ILE A 59 14.21 12.67 6.43
C ILE A 59 14.65 11.83 7.63
N ASP A 60 15.59 12.33 8.44
CA ASP A 60 15.99 11.68 9.69
C ASP A 60 14.82 11.56 10.66
N ARG A 61 14.04 12.65 10.83
CA ARG A 61 12.83 12.62 11.67
C ARG A 61 11.75 11.69 11.11
N VAL A 62 11.61 11.62 9.79
CA VAL A 62 10.72 10.65 9.14
C VAL A 62 11.14 9.22 9.49
N MET A 63 12.44 8.90 9.38
CA MET A 63 12.98 7.59 9.74
C MET A 63 12.78 7.27 11.22
N ASP A 64 12.95 8.23 12.13
CA ASP A 64 12.71 8.07 13.56
C ASP A 64 11.22 7.76 13.84
N ILE A 65 10.30 8.49 13.21
CA ILE A 65 8.85 8.27 13.36
C ILE A 65 8.45 6.90 12.85
N LEU A 66 9.03 6.42 11.75
CA LEU A 66 8.80 5.09 11.22
C LEU A 66 9.49 3.98 12.03
N GLY A 67 10.37 4.34 12.99
CA GLY A 67 11.08 3.39 13.83
C GLY A 67 12.25 2.70 13.16
N LEU A 68 12.88 3.35 12.16
CA LEU A 68 14.09 2.82 11.53
C LEU A 68 15.27 2.85 12.51
N ALA A 69 15.80 1.70 12.81
CA ALA A 69 16.95 1.50 13.70
C ALA A 69 17.79 0.32 13.22
N PRO A 70 19.03 0.16 13.69
CA PRO A 70 19.87 -1.00 13.35
C PRO A 70 19.12 -2.32 13.54
N GLY A 71 19.15 -3.16 12.51
CA GLY A 71 18.47 -4.46 12.48
C GLY A 71 17.02 -4.45 12.00
N LYS A 72 16.41 -3.29 11.78
CA LYS A 72 15.07 -3.19 11.20
C LYS A 72 15.08 -3.38 9.69
N ASN A 73 14.04 -4.02 9.16
CA ASN A 73 13.85 -4.15 7.73
C ASN A 73 12.86 -3.11 7.21
N VAL A 74 13.17 -2.52 6.07
CA VAL A 74 12.40 -1.40 5.49
C VAL A 74 12.06 -1.68 4.04
N ALA A 75 10.89 -1.27 3.58
CA ALA A 75 10.57 -1.19 2.17
C ALA A 75 10.45 0.27 1.72
N ASP A 76 11.09 0.59 0.61
CA ASP A 76 11.00 1.83 -0.13
C ASP A 76 10.18 1.55 -1.40
N ILE A 77 8.90 1.95 -1.41
CA ILE A 77 7.97 1.66 -2.50
C ILE A 77 7.94 2.84 -3.49
N GLY A 78 8.27 2.56 -4.75
CA GLY A 78 8.56 3.58 -5.76
C GLY A 78 9.91 4.22 -5.50
N ALA A 79 10.93 3.38 -5.36
CA ALA A 79 12.27 3.78 -4.92
C ALA A 79 12.99 4.75 -5.88
N GLY A 80 12.60 4.77 -7.18
CA GLY A 80 13.13 5.66 -8.20
C GLY A 80 14.65 5.64 -8.31
N SER A 81 15.31 6.74 -7.95
CA SER A 81 16.78 6.81 -7.91
C SER A 81 17.41 6.05 -6.73
N GLY A 82 16.63 5.53 -5.79
CA GLY A 82 17.14 4.98 -4.53
C GLY A 82 17.60 6.05 -3.53
N TRP A 83 17.13 7.29 -3.69
CA TRP A 83 17.51 8.40 -2.82
C TRP A 83 17.21 8.12 -1.34
N PHE A 84 16.01 7.63 -1.04
CA PHE A 84 15.63 7.21 0.31
C PHE A 84 16.27 5.85 0.65
N THR A 85 16.28 4.91 -0.29
CA THR A 85 16.85 3.57 -0.12
C THR A 85 18.22 3.58 0.55
N VAL A 86 19.18 4.37 0.04
CA VAL A 86 20.55 4.39 0.58
C VAL A 86 20.62 4.99 1.98
N ARG A 87 19.81 5.97 2.31
CA ARG A 87 19.71 6.56 3.66
C ARG A 87 19.11 5.57 4.66
N ALA A 88 18.04 4.90 4.28
CA ALA A 88 17.45 3.85 5.07
C ALA A 88 18.45 2.70 5.30
N ALA A 89 19.20 2.31 4.25
CA ALA A 89 20.21 1.25 4.35
C ALA A 89 21.34 1.57 5.34
N GLN A 90 21.81 2.83 5.36
CA GLN A 90 22.76 3.30 6.36
C GLN A 90 22.17 3.28 7.77
N ARG A 91 20.91 3.73 7.93
CA ARG A 91 20.22 3.80 9.22
C ARG A 91 20.00 2.42 9.86
N VAL A 92 19.67 1.40 9.04
CA VAL A 92 19.35 0.05 9.55
C VAL A 92 20.54 -0.90 9.60
N ALA A 93 21.71 -0.48 9.09
CA ALA A 93 22.94 -1.28 9.16
C ALA A 93 23.34 -1.59 10.61
N PRO A 94 24.13 -2.68 10.87
CA PRO A 94 24.66 -3.63 9.87
C PRO A 94 23.70 -4.78 9.52
N SER A 95 22.64 -5.03 10.29
CA SER A 95 21.85 -6.27 10.20
C SER A 95 20.46 -6.10 9.59
N GLY A 96 20.00 -4.84 9.40
CA GLY A 96 18.73 -4.57 8.74
C GLY A 96 18.84 -4.59 7.22
N THR A 97 17.76 -4.93 6.54
CA THR A 97 17.65 -4.98 5.07
C THR A 97 16.72 -3.88 4.57
N VAL A 98 17.08 -3.24 3.45
CA VAL A 98 16.18 -2.35 2.72
C VAL A 98 15.77 -3.01 1.41
N TYR A 99 14.46 -3.16 1.22
CA TYR A 99 13.84 -3.59 -0.04
C TYR A 99 13.49 -2.33 -0.84
N ALA A 100 14.22 -2.10 -1.92
CA ALA A 100 13.95 -1.04 -2.88
C ALA A 100 13.02 -1.58 -3.98
N VAL A 101 11.78 -1.15 -3.96
CA VAL A 101 10.70 -1.69 -4.81
C VAL A 101 10.33 -0.66 -5.86
N ASP A 102 10.37 -1.01 -7.13
CA ASP A 102 9.95 -0.13 -8.22
C ASP A 102 9.32 -0.92 -9.37
N ILE A 103 8.42 -0.29 -10.12
CA ILE A 103 7.82 -0.84 -11.33
C ILE A 103 8.68 -0.56 -12.59
N ASN A 104 9.58 0.44 -12.50
CA ASN A 104 10.48 0.80 -13.59
C ASN A 104 11.69 -0.15 -13.61
N PRO A 105 11.86 -0.96 -14.68
CA PRO A 105 12.99 -1.87 -14.77
C PRO A 105 14.35 -1.15 -14.79
N ASP A 106 14.40 0.12 -15.23
CA ASP A 106 15.65 0.90 -15.25
C ASP A 106 16.07 1.37 -13.85
N ALA A 107 15.13 1.46 -12.89
CA ALA A 107 15.43 1.80 -11.51
C ALA A 107 16.24 0.70 -10.81
N ILE A 108 16.02 -0.56 -11.15
CA ILE A 108 16.67 -1.70 -10.50
C ILE A 108 18.20 -1.63 -10.61
N PRO A 109 18.81 -1.65 -11.81
CA PRO A 109 20.27 -1.56 -11.93
C PRO A 109 20.81 -0.21 -11.46
N TYR A 110 20.02 0.88 -11.56
CA TYR A 110 20.42 2.19 -11.06
C TYR A 110 20.62 2.18 -9.53
N ILE A 111 19.65 1.63 -8.80
CA ILE A 111 19.70 1.52 -7.33
C ILE A 111 20.83 0.57 -6.91
N GLU A 112 21.01 -0.57 -7.58
CA GLU A 112 22.09 -1.52 -7.29
C GLU A 112 23.47 -0.87 -7.46
N GLN A 113 23.67 -0.13 -8.55
CA GLN A 113 24.91 0.60 -8.78
C GLN A 113 25.15 1.68 -7.72
N ARG A 114 24.07 2.40 -7.32
CA ARG A 114 24.14 3.41 -6.27
C ARG A 114 24.52 2.80 -4.91
N ALA A 115 23.86 1.71 -4.53
CA ALA A 115 24.15 0.99 -3.29
C ALA A 115 25.61 0.46 -3.28
N LYS A 116 26.07 -0.11 -4.40
CA LYS A 116 27.43 -0.59 -4.56
C LYS A 116 28.47 0.53 -4.42
N LYS A 117 28.24 1.70 -5.02
CA LYS A 117 29.11 2.88 -4.89
C LYS A 117 29.25 3.35 -3.45
N GLN A 118 28.25 3.13 -2.60
CA GLN A 118 28.24 3.49 -1.19
C GLN A 118 28.57 2.31 -0.26
N SER A 119 28.98 1.15 -0.81
CA SER A 119 29.30 -0.06 -0.04
C SER A 119 28.15 -0.59 0.83
N LEU A 120 26.90 -0.38 0.39
CA LEU A 120 25.67 -0.81 1.08
C LEU A 120 25.28 -2.21 0.60
N GLY A 121 25.74 -3.25 1.30
CA GLY A 121 25.43 -4.65 0.98
C GLY A 121 24.06 -5.11 1.48
N ASN A 122 23.32 -4.27 2.19
CA ASN A 122 22.03 -4.58 2.80
C ASN A 122 20.81 -4.05 1.99
N VAL A 123 21.01 -3.65 0.75
CA VAL A 123 19.95 -3.25 -0.19
C VAL A 123 19.57 -4.45 -1.07
N LYS A 124 18.27 -4.70 -1.22
CA LYS A 124 17.68 -5.68 -2.13
C LYS A 124 16.69 -4.99 -3.04
N THR A 125 16.88 -5.07 -4.34
CA THR A 125 15.98 -4.50 -5.33
C THR A 125 14.86 -5.47 -5.70
N ILE A 126 13.65 -4.97 -5.95
CA ILE A 126 12.49 -5.77 -6.38
C ILE A 126 11.81 -5.05 -7.55
N LEU A 127 11.76 -5.70 -8.71
CA LEU A 127 10.90 -5.27 -9.80
C LEU A 127 9.47 -5.74 -9.50
N SER A 128 8.61 -4.80 -9.18
CA SER A 128 7.22 -5.01 -8.78
C SER A 128 6.24 -4.89 -9.95
N THR A 129 4.95 -5.11 -9.66
CA THR A 129 3.85 -4.71 -10.55
C THR A 129 3.15 -3.47 -9.98
N PRO A 130 2.28 -2.78 -10.76
CA PRO A 130 1.60 -1.59 -10.27
C PRO A 130 0.75 -1.78 -9.02
N ASP A 131 0.30 -3.00 -8.77
CA ASP A 131 -0.62 -3.40 -7.69
C ASP A 131 -0.05 -4.40 -6.69
N ASP A 132 1.20 -4.87 -6.88
CA ASP A 132 1.83 -5.84 -5.97
C ASP A 132 3.32 -5.52 -5.79
N PRO A 133 3.75 -5.16 -4.55
CA PRO A 133 5.15 -4.85 -4.26
C PRO A 133 6.05 -6.10 -4.24
N LYS A 134 5.50 -7.30 -4.32
CA LYS A 134 6.20 -8.60 -4.32
C LYS A 134 7.16 -8.80 -3.14
N LEU A 135 6.85 -8.18 -2.03
CA LEU A 135 7.63 -8.34 -0.80
C LEU A 135 7.40 -9.72 -0.17
N PRO A 136 8.43 -10.32 0.42
CA PRO A 136 8.25 -11.55 1.18
C PRO A 136 7.31 -11.33 2.37
N LYS A 137 6.56 -12.37 2.74
CA LYS A 137 5.71 -12.35 3.93
C LYS A 137 6.53 -12.09 5.20
N ASP A 138 5.96 -11.33 6.16
CA ASP A 138 6.54 -11.01 7.48
C ASP A 138 7.99 -10.50 7.38
N SER A 139 8.28 -9.67 6.39
CA SER A 139 9.64 -9.27 6.03
C SER A 139 10.04 -7.88 6.47
N VAL A 140 9.08 -6.94 6.68
CA VAL A 140 9.38 -5.53 6.92
C VAL A 140 8.79 -5.00 8.21
N ASP A 141 9.57 -4.14 8.89
CA ASP A 141 9.19 -3.41 10.11
C ASP A 141 8.67 -2.00 9.80
N ALA A 142 9.05 -1.46 8.65
CA ALA A 142 8.59 -0.15 8.17
C ALA A 142 8.49 -0.10 6.65
N VAL A 143 7.61 0.74 6.15
CA VAL A 143 7.42 1.02 4.72
C VAL A 143 7.34 2.53 4.53
N LEU A 144 7.94 3.06 3.46
CA LEU A 144 7.73 4.43 3.02
C LEU A 144 7.32 4.45 1.55
N LEU A 145 6.25 5.20 1.24
CA LEU A 145 5.91 5.67 -0.10
C LEU A 145 6.23 7.17 -0.13
N LEU A 146 7.31 7.54 -0.81
CA LEU A 146 7.80 8.92 -0.86
C LEU A 146 7.55 9.53 -2.23
N LYS A 147 6.55 10.41 -2.33
CA LYS A 147 6.15 11.04 -3.61
C LYS A 147 5.80 10.00 -4.69
N THR A 148 5.10 8.94 -4.29
CA THR A 148 4.79 7.78 -5.14
C THR A 148 3.31 7.44 -5.12
N TYR A 149 2.61 7.68 -4.00
CA TYR A 149 1.24 7.21 -3.83
C TYR A 149 0.27 7.80 -4.87
N HIS A 150 0.49 9.05 -5.31
CA HIS A 150 -0.31 9.69 -6.36
C HIS A 150 -0.18 8.99 -7.73
N GLU A 151 0.89 8.22 -7.97
CA GLU A 151 1.13 7.47 -9.21
C GLU A 151 0.49 6.07 -9.20
N VAL A 152 -0.05 5.62 -8.08
CA VAL A 152 -0.63 4.27 -7.95
C VAL A 152 -2.06 4.28 -8.47
N ALA A 153 -2.33 3.53 -9.54
CA ALA A 153 -3.65 3.46 -10.17
C ALA A 153 -4.67 2.63 -9.36
N ASP A 154 -4.20 1.61 -8.65
CA ASP A 154 -5.02 0.77 -7.76
C ASP A 154 -4.39 0.68 -6.37
N PRO A 155 -4.50 1.75 -5.57
CA PRO A 155 -3.82 1.82 -4.27
C PRO A 155 -4.39 0.84 -3.25
N VAL A 156 -5.67 0.49 -3.34
CA VAL A 156 -6.27 -0.48 -2.42
C VAL A 156 -5.67 -1.86 -2.67
N ALA A 157 -5.57 -2.30 -3.93
CA ALA A 157 -4.94 -3.57 -4.27
C ALA A 157 -3.45 -3.60 -3.85
N LEU A 158 -2.69 -2.52 -4.13
CA LEU A 158 -1.29 -2.42 -3.70
C LEU A 158 -1.15 -2.57 -2.19
N LEU A 159 -2.00 -1.89 -1.42
CA LEU A 159 -1.95 -1.92 0.04
C LEU A 159 -2.40 -3.28 0.60
N GLU A 160 -3.39 -3.93 -0.02
CA GLU A 160 -3.81 -5.29 0.34
C GLU A 160 -2.69 -6.31 0.10
N HIS A 161 -1.97 -6.22 -1.03
CA HIS A 161 -0.81 -7.06 -1.33
C HIS A 161 0.42 -6.74 -0.46
N LEU A 162 0.54 -5.49 0.00
CA LEU A 162 1.60 -5.08 0.94
C LEU A 162 1.39 -5.66 2.34
N ARG A 163 0.15 -5.77 2.79
CA ARG A 163 -0.20 -6.17 4.17
C ARG A 163 0.49 -7.44 4.67
N PRO A 164 0.55 -8.55 3.90
CA PRO A 164 1.21 -9.78 4.35
C PRO A 164 2.71 -9.63 4.62
N ALA A 165 3.36 -8.63 4.05
CA ALA A 165 4.78 -8.37 4.26
C ALA A 165 5.08 -7.65 5.58
N LEU A 166 4.09 -6.98 6.16
CA LEU A 166 4.23 -6.19 7.38
C LEU A 166 4.31 -7.09 8.61
N ARG A 167 5.35 -6.91 9.42
CA ARG A 167 5.47 -7.54 10.73
C ARG A 167 4.51 -6.91 11.75
N PRO A 168 4.16 -7.61 12.83
CA PRO A 168 3.39 -7.02 13.92
C PRO A 168 4.01 -5.70 14.41
N GLY A 169 3.21 -4.64 14.46
CA GLY A 169 3.65 -3.30 14.85
C GLY A 169 4.39 -2.51 13.77
N ALA A 170 4.50 -3.02 12.55
CA ALA A 170 5.08 -2.29 11.42
C ALA A 170 4.33 -0.99 11.14
N ARG A 171 5.06 0.05 10.74
CA ARG A 171 4.52 1.35 10.34
C ARG A 171 4.67 1.57 8.84
N MET A 172 3.62 2.10 8.23
CA MET A 172 3.65 2.55 6.84
C MET A 172 3.53 4.06 6.80
N GLY A 173 4.51 4.72 6.17
CA GLY A 173 4.52 6.14 5.92
C GLY A 173 4.12 6.47 4.49
N VAL A 174 3.31 7.50 4.31
CA VAL A 174 3.04 8.10 3.00
C VAL A 174 3.39 9.58 3.07
N ILE A 175 4.37 9.99 2.28
CA ILE A 175 4.70 11.40 2.05
C ILE A 175 4.31 11.73 0.63
N ASP A 176 3.37 12.66 0.48
CA ASP A 176 2.94 13.09 -0.83
C ASP A 176 2.50 14.56 -0.81
N ARG A 177 2.26 15.10 -2.01
CA ARG A 177 1.77 16.44 -2.21
C ARG A 177 0.25 16.47 -2.07
N ASN A 178 -0.26 17.41 -1.29
CA ASN A 178 -1.71 17.64 -1.21
C ASN A 178 -2.17 18.36 -2.50
N GLY A 179 -2.99 17.69 -3.30
CA GLY A 179 -3.39 18.21 -4.60
C GLY A 179 -4.20 17.21 -5.41
N GLU A 180 -4.10 17.32 -6.72
CA GLU A 180 -4.75 16.46 -7.70
C GLU A 180 -3.71 15.82 -8.62
N ALA A 181 -4.08 14.72 -9.31
CA ALA A 181 -3.21 13.96 -10.21
C ALA A 181 -2.52 14.84 -11.28
N ALA A 182 -3.23 15.83 -11.83
CA ALA A 182 -2.70 16.77 -12.80
C ALA A 182 -1.49 17.59 -12.27
N ASN A 183 -1.35 17.70 -10.96
CA ASN A 183 -0.27 18.42 -10.28
C ASN A 183 0.69 17.49 -9.53
N HIS A 184 0.76 16.22 -9.91
CA HIS A 184 1.54 15.19 -9.21
C HIS A 184 1.26 15.16 -7.70
N GLY A 185 -0.02 15.20 -7.34
CA GLY A 185 -0.46 15.21 -5.96
C GLY A 185 -1.73 14.40 -5.74
N ILE A 186 -2.05 14.19 -4.50
CA ILE A 186 -3.29 13.52 -4.07
C ILE A 186 -3.76 14.12 -2.75
N ALA A 187 -5.07 14.38 -2.65
CA ALA A 187 -5.64 14.91 -1.42
C ALA A 187 -5.46 13.90 -0.26
N GLN A 188 -4.94 14.39 0.86
CA GLN A 188 -4.70 13.60 2.08
C GLN A 188 -5.90 12.72 2.47
N LYS A 189 -7.14 13.28 2.38
CA LYS A 189 -8.37 12.56 2.70
C LYS A 189 -8.53 11.28 1.86
N ILE A 190 -8.20 11.34 0.57
CA ILE A 190 -8.31 10.20 -0.33
C ILE A 190 -7.36 9.08 0.11
N VAL A 191 -6.11 9.41 0.46
CA VAL A 191 -5.13 8.43 0.95
C VAL A 191 -5.62 7.73 2.21
N VAL A 192 -6.21 8.49 3.15
CA VAL A 192 -6.76 7.93 4.39
C VAL A 192 -7.92 6.99 4.13
N GLU A 193 -8.84 7.36 3.22
CA GLU A 193 -10.00 6.53 2.86
C GLU A 193 -9.58 5.24 2.14
N GLU A 194 -8.62 5.31 1.22
CA GLU A 194 -8.09 4.15 0.49
C GLU A 194 -7.33 3.20 1.42
N ALA A 195 -6.47 3.73 2.28
CA ALA A 195 -5.77 2.95 3.30
C ALA A 195 -6.73 2.25 4.27
N ALA A 196 -7.80 2.95 4.69
CA ALA A 196 -8.82 2.38 5.56
C ALA A 196 -9.56 1.20 4.90
N ARG A 197 -9.85 1.28 3.59
CA ARG A 197 -10.45 0.18 2.80
C ARG A 197 -9.52 -1.02 2.70
N ALA A 198 -8.22 -0.80 2.56
CA ALA A 198 -7.21 -1.85 2.55
C ALA A 198 -6.88 -2.44 3.93
N GLY A 199 -7.58 -2.00 5.00
CA GLY A 199 -7.42 -2.55 6.35
C GLY A 199 -6.32 -1.90 7.17
N TYR A 200 -5.93 -0.66 6.83
CA TYR A 200 -5.03 0.15 7.64
C TYR A 200 -5.80 1.17 8.48
N GLN A 201 -5.16 1.65 9.54
CA GLN A 201 -5.65 2.78 10.33
C GLN A 201 -4.60 3.88 10.37
N LEU A 202 -5.04 5.12 10.21
CA LEU A 202 -4.20 6.29 10.41
C LEU A 202 -3.89 6.42 11.91
N VAL A 203 -2.60 6.56 12.26
CA VAL A 203 -2.17 6.75 13.65
C VAL A 203 -1.62 8.15 13.89
N ASP A 204 -0.98 8.75 12.89
CA ASP A 204 -0.42 10.10 13.00
C ASP A 204 -0.46 10.86 11.67
N THR A 205 -0.47 12.19 11.77
CA THR A 205 -0.36 13.12 10.64
C THR A 205 0.64 14.21 10.99
N TYR A 206 1.58 14.48 10.06
CA TYR A 206 2.59 15.49 10.24
C TYR A 206 2.63 16.47 9.05
N ASP A 207 2.97 17.71 9.32
CA ASP A 207 3.05 18.78 8.34
C ASP A 207 4.45 19.40 8.20
N PHE A 208 5.47 18.80 8.83
CA PHE A 208 6.84 19.31 8.80
C PHE A 208 7.60 18.98 7.52
N VAL A 209 7.11 18.02 6.72
CA VAL A 209 7.69 17.69 5.41
C VAL A 209 7.23 18.70 4.38
N LYS A 210 8.11 19.59 3.95
CA LYS A 210 7.77 20.73 3.07
C LYS A 210 8.71 20.81 1.87
N ASP A 211 8.74 19.74 1.04
CA ASP A 211 9.58 19.74 -0.16
C ASP A 211 9.10 20.81 -1.15
N ASP A 212 7.78 20.99 -1.29
CA ASP A 212 7.16 22.01 -2.13
C ASP A 212 6.15 22.92 -1.39
N GLY A 213 6.11 22.87 -0.07
CA GLY A 213 5.17 23.65 0.76
C GLY A 213 3.77 23.05 0.89
N MET A 214 3.44 22.04 0.11
CA MET A 214 2.13 21.39 0.09
C MET A 214 2.15 19.95 0.59
N ASP A 215 3.30 19.42 0.97
CA ASP A 215 3.45 18.04 1.39
C ASP A 215 2.83 17.76 2.75
N TYR A 216 2.41 16.53 2.92
CA TYR A 216 2.00 15.93 4.18
C TYR A 216 2.75 14.62 4.43
N PHE A 217 2.78 14.19 5.69
CA PHE A 217 3.27 12.89 6.08
C PHE A 217 2.22 12.17 6.93
N LEU A 218 1.70 11.06 6.43
CA LEU A 218 0.73 10.20 7.08
C LEU A 218 1.40 8.92 7.56
N VAL A 219 1.07 8.47 8.76
CA VAL A 219 1.56 7.21 9.32
C VAL A 219 0.39 6.29 9.63
N PHE A 220 0.50 5.06 9.14
CA PHE A 220 -0.51 4.03 9.29
C PHE A 220 0.05 2.79 9.98
N THR A 221 -0.85 2.02 10.59
CA THR A 221 -0.62 0.62 11.00
C THR A 221 -1.72 -0.27 10.46
N VAL A 222 -1.49 -1.57 10.42
CA VAL A 222 -2.55 -2.56 10.12
C VAL A 222 -3.53 -2.60 11.30
N LYS A 223 -4.84 -2.71 10.99
CA LYS A 223 -5.91 -2.88 11.98
C LYS A 223 -5.83 -4.23 12.67
#